data_a0f6920b5c31bd7dc37cdf88c99c3d4d
#
_entry.id   a0f6920b5c31bd7dc37cdf88c99c3d4d
#
_cell.length_a   1.000
_cell.length_b   1.000
_cell.length_c   1.000
_cell.angle_alpha   90.00
_cell.angle_beta   90.00
_cell.angle_gamma   90.00
#
_symmetry.space_group_name_H-M   'P 1'
#
loop_
_entity.id
_entity.type
_entity.pdbx_description
1 polymer ?
#
loop_
_entity_poly.entity_id
_entity_poly.type
_entity_poly.pdbx_seq_one_letter_code
_entity_poly.pdbx_strand_id
1 'polypeptide(L)'
;GTWPIADDLKPKIAAHWATRLAANPHLWNGRVLGTLAPGQPGGIAIDGGVLTGEAVEGDFAGFLAWRDWGFPEIGIRNLFGSALVLSSDGALILGKMGATTANAGRIYPPGGSLEPADVDACGNIGVVASIERELREETGLVAAEAVVEGMLAAFDGPRVSIGRVLRFPLPADELVAVIMAELDRQEDRELERVIAFRSVSELDRPEVTAY
;
A
#
# COMPACT_ATOMS: atom_id res chain seq x y z
N GLY A 1 -12.83 -4.09 15.17
CA GLY A 1 -13.61 -2.83 15.38
C GLY A 1 -13.93 -2.10 14.09
N THR A 2 -14.59 -0.96 14.19
CA THR A 2 -14.89 -0.08 13.06
C THR A 2 -14.19 1.26 13.26
N TRP A 3 -13.90 1.96 12.17
CA TRP A 3 -13.32 3.32 12.22
C TRP A 3 -14.23 4.26 13.01
N PRO A 4 -13.68 5.07 13.94
CA PRO A 4 -14.45 5.97 14.80
C PRO A 4 -14.86 7.26 14.04
N ILE A 5 -15.61 7.07 12.95
CA ILE A 5 -16.12 8.21 12.16
C ILE A 5 -17.36 8.77 12.84
N ALA A 6 -17.31 10.04 13.21
CA ALA A 6 -18.45 10.74 13.78
C ALA A 6 -19.62 10.84 12.77
N ASP A 7 -20.85 10.71 13.26
CA ASP A 7 -22.04 10.66 12.38
C ASP A 7 -22.23 11.92 11.53
N ASP A 8 -21.81 13.09 12.02
CA ASP A 8 -21.88 14.35 11.29
C ASP A 8 -20.87 14.44 10.12
N LEU A 9 -19.85 13.56 10.09
CA LEU A 9 -18.90 13.46 8.99
C LEU A 9 -19.40 12.59 7.84
N LYS A 10 -20.31 11.66 8.09
CA LYS A 10 -20.82 10.74 7.06
C LYS A 10 -21.39 11.45 5.81
N PRO A 11 -22.22 12.50 5.93
CA PRO A 11 -22.67 13.26 4.76
C PRO A 11 -21.54 13.96 4.01
N LYS A 12 -20.52 14.45 4.70
CA LYS A 12 -19.36 15.10 4.11
C LYS A 12 -18.50 14.09 3.34
N ILE A 13 -18.30 12.88 3.90
CA ILE A 13 -17.62 11.77 3.23
C ILE A 13 -18.37 11.37 1.96
N ALA A 14 -19.70 11.22 2.02
CA ALA A 14 -20.51 10.89 0.86
C ALA A 14 -20.41 11.95 -0.26
N ALA A 15 -20.43 13.23 0.09
CA ALA A 15 -20.26 14.32 -0.88
C ALA A 15 -18.84 14.36 -1.47
N HIS A 16 -17.81 14.14 -0.65
CA HIS A 16 -16.43 14.02 -1.09
C HIS A 16 -16.27 12.84 -2.05
N TRP A 17 -16.81 11.67 -1.70
CA TRP A 17 -16.78 10.48 -2.54
C TRP A 17 -17.44 10.71 -3.90
N ALA A 18 -18.63 11.32 -3.93
CA ALA A 18 -19.32 11.67 -5.18
C ALA A 18 -18.45 12.56 -6.08
N THR A 19 -17.73 13.53 -5.49
CA THR A 19 -16.82 14.41 -6.23
C THR A 19 -15.63 13.62 -6.79
N ARG A 20 -15.05 12.73 -5.99
CA ARG A 20 -13.90 11.89 -6.42
C ARG A 20 -14.32 10.92 -7.53
N LEU A 21 -15.49 10.28 -7.39
CA LEU A 21 -16.03 9.35 -8.38
C LEU A 21 -16.38 10.05 -9.69
N ALA A 22 -16.90 11.26 -9.64
CA ALA A 22 -17.17 12.07 -10.85
C ALA A 22 -15.87 12.44 -11.60
N ALA A 23 -14.76 12.65 -10.87
CA ALA A 23 -13.45 12.93 -11.46
C ALA A 23 -12.74 11.64 -11.96
N ASN A 24 -12.97 10.51 -11.31
CA ASN A 24 -12.41 9.22 -11.68
C ASN A 24 -13.45 8.10 -11.48
N PRO A 25 -14.20 7.71 -12.53
CA PRO A 25 -15.23 6.67 -12.45
C PRO A 25 -14.72 5.25 -12.16
N HIS A 26 -13.41 5.03 -12.26
CA HIS A 26 -12.79 3.72 -11.96
C HIS A 26 -12.58 3.46 -10.46
N LEU A 27 -12.83 4.47 -9.60
CA LEU A 27 -12.71 4.27 -8.16
C LEU A 27 -13.75 3.30 -7.62
N TRP A 28 -13.32 2.40 -6.76
CA TRP A 28 -14.15 1.41 -6.08
C TRP A 28 -14.18 1.68 -4.57
N ASN A 29 -15.38 1.68 -3.97
CA ASN A 29 -15.54 1.84 -2.53
C ASN A 29 -15.50 0.48 -1.82
N GLY A 30 -14.32 -0.14 -1.76
CA GLY A 30 -14.06 -1.37 -1.02
C GLY A 30 -13.94 -1.14 0.49
N ARG A 31 -13.95 -2.24 1.26
CA ARG A 31 -13.65 -2.22 2.69
C ARG A 31 -12.13 -2.23 2.89
N VAL A 32 -11.64 -1.42 3.82
CA VAL A 32 -10.21 -1.32 4.13
C VAL A 32 -9.98 -1.49 5.62
N LEU A 33 -8.80 -2.02 5.97
CA LEU A 33 -8.37 -2.16 7.35
C LEU A 33 -7.35 -1.05 7.68
N GLY A 34 -7.56 -0.42 8.81
CA GLY A 34 -6.57 0.37 9.51
C GLY A 34 -6.21 -0.30 10.83
N THR A 35 -5.46 0.39 11.66
CA THR A 35 -5.12 -0.07 13.01
C THR A 35 -5.34 1.04 14.03
N LEU A 36 -5.55 0.68 15.29
CA LEU A 36 -5.59 1.66 16.38
C LEU A 36 -4.23 2.35 16.52
N ALA A 37 -4.25 3.65 16.82
CA ALA A 37 -3.04 4.44 16.94
C ALA A 37 -2.17 3.99 18.13
N PRO A 38 -0.82 4.18 18.07
CA PRO A 38 0.07 3.89 19.18
C PRO A 38 -0.37 4.57 20.49
N GLY A 39 -0.13 3.91 21.63
CA GLY A 39 -0.44 4.43 22.95
C GLY A 39 -1.88 4.24 23.42
N GLN A 40 -2.75 3.67 22.60
CA GLN A 40 -4.10 3.26 22.98
C GLN A 40 -4.12 1.78 23.37
N PRO A 41 -5.12 1.31 24.18
CA PRO A 41 -5.36 -0.12 24.35
C PRO A 41 -5.59 -0.78 22.97
N GLY A 42 -4.84 -1.84 22.66
CA GLY A 42 -4.87 -2.47 21.34
C GLY A 42 -4.16 -1.68 20.22
N GLY A 43 -3.55 -0.55 20.54
CA GLY A 43 -2.84 0.29 19.56
C GLY A 43 -1.60 -0.40 18.99
N ILE A 44 -1.26 -0.04 17.75
CA ILE A 44 -0.12 -0.63 17.06
C ILE A 44 1.19 -0.34 17.78
N ALA A 45 2.00 -1.37 17.96
CA ALA A 45 3.29 -1.29 18.65
C ALA A 45 4.26 -2.34 18.12
N ILE A 46 5.56 -2.08 18.31
CA ILE A 46 6.63 -3.07 18.09
C ILE A 46 7.25 -3.39 19.46
N ASP A 47 7.26 -4.66 19.81
CA ASP A 47 7.97 -5.16 20.98
C ASP A 47 8.78 -6.39 20.60
N GLY A 48 10.08 -6.39 20.97
CA GLY A 48 11.00 -7.48 20.65
C GLY A 48 11.09 -7.83 19.15
N GLY A 49 10.82 -6.87 18.25
CA GLY A 49 10.79 -7.07 16.80
C GLY A 49 9.47 -7.66 16.27
N VAL A 50 8.46 -7.80 17.13
CA VAL A 50 7.12 -8.25 16.76
C VAL A 50 6.18 -7.05 16.69
N LEU A 51 5.54 -6.86 15.53
CA LEU A 51 4.49 -5.85 15.34
C LEU A 51 3.15 -6.44 15.78
N THR A 52 2.48 -5.76 16.69
CA THR A 52 1.14 -6.13 17.18
C THR A 52 0.20 -4.94 17.12
N GLY A 53 -1.11 -5.18 17.04
CA GLY A 53 -2.12 -4.14 17.06
C GLY A 53 -3.49 -4.69 16.71
N GLU A 54 -4.54 -3.95 17.05
CA GLU A 54 -5.91 -4.30 16.68
C GLU A 54 -6.31 -3.59 15.38
N ALA A 55 -6.86 -4.38 14.46
CA ALA A 55 -7.40 -3.84 13.23
C ALA A 55 -8.78 -3.21 13.46
N VAL A 56 -9.01 -2.13 12.74
CA VAL A 56 -10.29 -1.46 12.62
C VAL A 56 -10.69 -1.32 11.17
N GLU A 57 -11.96 -1.53 10.88
CA GLU A 57 -12.47 -1.60 9.53
C GLU A 57 -13.19 -0.30 9.17
N GLY A 58 -12.88 0.22 7.98
CA GLY A 58 -13.56 1.31 7.34
C GLY A 58 -13.87 1.00 5.88
N ASP A 59 -14.28 2.03 5.13
CA ASP A 59 -14.42 1.96 3.69
C ASP A 59 -13.45 2.91 2.99
N PHE A 60 -13.22 2.65 1.71
CA PHE A 60 -12.25 3.41 0.92
C PHE A 60 -12.68 4.88 0.73
N ALA A 61 -13.98 5.16 0.70
CA ALA A 61 -14.51 6.53 0.64
C ALA A 61 -14.16 7.32 1.90
N GLY A 62 -14.31 6.69 3.08
CA GLY A 62 -13.88 7.25 4.37
C GLY A 62 -12.38 7.47 4.44
N PHE A 63 -11.59 6.49 3.97
CA PHE A 63 -10.13 6.62 3.88
C PHE A 63 -9.71 7.79 2.97
N LEU A 64 -10.27 7.89 1.76
CA LEU A 64 -9.94 8.99 0.84
C LEU A 64 -10.30 10.36 1.42
N ALA A 65 -11.47 10.48 2.05
CA ALA A 65 -11.87 11.71 2.70
C ALA A 65 -10.92 12.07 3.84
N TRP A 66 -10.59 11.13 4.73
CA TRP A 66 -9.65 11.32 5.84
C TRP A 66 -8.27 11.75 5.32
N ARG A 67 -7.76 11.11 4.27
CA ARG A 67 -6.50 11.47 3.62
C ARG A 67 -6.53 12.88 3.02
N ASP A 68 -7.54 13.18 2.22
CA ASP A 68 -7.63 14.43 1.47
C ASP A 68 -7.93 15.63 2.40
N TRP A 69 -8.44 15.38 3.62
CA TRP A 69 -8.58 16.38 4.68
C TRP A 69 -7.32 16.52 5.55
N GLY A 70 -6.20 15.90 5.16
CA GLY A 70 -4.91 16.04 5.85
C GLY A 70 -4.76 15.13 7.05
N PHE A 71 -5.46 14.01 7.09
CA PHE A 71 -5.38 12.99 8.15
C PHE A 71 -5.65 13.57 9.56
N PRO A 72 -6.79 14.19 9.82
CA PRO A 72 -7.10 14.64 11.18
C PRO A 72 -7.00 13.46 12.16
N GLU A 73 -6.51 13.73 13.40
CA GLU A 73 -6.31 12.69 14.39
C GLU A 73 -7.68 12.12 14.84
N ILE A 74 -7.90 10.85 14.59
CA ILE A 74 -9.13 10.12 14.97
C ILE A 74 -8.82 8.80 15.69
N GLY A 75 -7.61 8.64 16.20
CA GLY A 75 -7.20 7.46 16.96
C GLY A 75 -6.88 6.23 16.14
N ILE A 76 -6.71 6.35 14.82
CA ILE A 76 -6.33 5.24 13.94
C ILE A 76 -5.10 5.59 13.10
N ARG A 77 -4.54 4.56 12.49
CA ARG A 77 -3.50 4.69 11.45
C ARG A 77 -3.92 3.90 10.22
N ASN A 78 -3.60 4.46 9.07
CA ASN A 78 -3.66 3.70 7.81
C ASN A 78 -2.58 2.62 7.84
N LEU A 79 -2.97 1.37 7.60
CA LEU A 79 -2.07 0.22 7.58
C LEU A 79 -2.07 -0.38 6.18
N PHE A 80 -0.91 -0.57 5.60
CA PHE A 80 -0.77 -1.16 4.28
C PHE A 80 0.52 -1.96 4.15
N GLY A 81 0.52 -2.92 3.22
CA GLY A 81 1.65 -3.76 2.89
C GLY A 81 2.33 -3.33 1.60
N SER A 82 3.65 -3.48 1.51
CA SER A 82 4.42 -3.13 0.31
C SER A 82 5.53 -4.14 0.05
N ALA A 83 5.72 -4.50 -1.23
CA ALA A 83 6.84 -5.30 -1.68
C ALA A 83 8.01 -4.39 -2.05
N LEU A 84 9.09 -4.44 -1.27
CA LEU A 84 10.33 -3.73 -1.57
C LEU A 84 11.18 -4.60 -2.51
N VAL A 85 10.97 -4.43 -3.80
CA VAL A 85 11.58 -5.23 -4.86
C VAL A 85 12.98 -4.73 -5.14
N LEU A 86 13.99 -5.57 -4.87
CA LEU A 86 15.39 -5.31 -5.17
C LEU A 86 15.85 -6.22 -6.32
N SER A 87 16.59 -5.65 -7.26
CA SER A 87 17.31 -6.41 -8.29
C SER A 87 18.60 -7.04 -7.73
N SER A 88 19.19 -7.97 -8.48
CA SER A 88 20.45 -8.62 -8.09
C SER A 88 21.63 -7.64 -8.03
N ASP A 89 21.60 -6.56 -8.79
CA ASP A 89 22.59 -5.47 -8.82
C ASP A 89 22.24 -4.31 -7.86
N GLY A 90 21.22 -4.48 -6.99
CA GLY A 90 20.93 -3.61 -5.86
C GLY A 90 20.02 -2.42 -6.16
N ALA A 91 19.40 -2.33 -7.34
CA ALA A 91 18.42 -1.29 -7.60
C ALA A 91 17.08 -1.60 -6.93
N LEU A 92 16.41 -0.56 -6.43
CA LEU A 92 15.03 -0.62 -5.94
C LEU A 92 14.08 -0.39 -7.12
N ILE A 93 13.12 -1.29 -7.30
CA ILE A 93 12.10 -1.18 -8.35
C ILE A 93 10.81 -0.63 -7.75
N LEU A 94 10.36 0.52 -8.26
CA LEU A 94 9.12 1.16 -7.85
C LEU A 94 8.15 1.25 -9.02
N GLY A 95 6.85 1.17 -8.70
CA GLY A 95 5.76 1.32 -9.66
C GLY A 95 5.31 2.78 -9.79
N LYS A 96 5.07 3.25 -11.01
CA LYS A 96 4.35 4.49 -11.27
C LYS A 96 2.89 4.18 -11.52
N MET A 97 2.01 4.75 -10.71
CA MET A 97 0.58 4.52 -10.77
C MET A 97 -0.06 5.08 -12.05
N GLY A 98 -0.93 4.29 -12.64
CA GLY A 98 -1.70 4.63 -13.82
C GLY A 98 -2.77 5.72 -13.56
N ALA A 99 -3.24 6.34 -14.64
CA ALA A 99 -4.16 7.47 -14.59
C ALA A 99 -5.55 7.13 -13.99
N THR A 100 -5.93 5.86 -13.99
CA THR A 100 -7.23 5.37 -13.47
C THR A 100 -7.24 5.10 -11.98
N THR A 101 -6.07 5.13 -11.32
CA THR A 101 -5.95 4.85 -9.88
C THR A 101 -6.18 6.09 -9.01
N ALA A 102 -6.42 5.87 -7.72
CA ALA A 102 -6.57 6.96 -6.74
C ALA A 102 -5.29 7.77 -6.52
N ASN A 103 -4.12 7.21 -6.89
CA ASN A 103 -2.79 7.78 -6.71
C ASN A 103 -2.10 8.04 -8.05
N ALA A 104 -2.85 8.38 -9.10
CA ALA A 104 -2.34 8.60 -10.45
C ALA A 104 -1.03 9.39 -10.49
N GLY A 105 -0.02 8.86 -11.19
CA GLY A 105 1.28 9.48 -11.38
C GLY A 105 2.25 9.39 -10.18
N ARG A 106 1.82 8.90 -9.02
CA ARG A 106 2.70 8.66 -7.87
C ARG A 106 3.56 7.43 -8.09
N ILE A 107 4.75 7.45 -7.47
CA ILE A 107 5.77 6.39 -7.56
C ILE A 107 6.02 5.85 -6.17
N TYR A 108 5.79 4.55 -5.97
CA TYR A 108 6.00 3.84 -4.71
C TYR A 108 6.14 2.32 -4.93
N PRO A 109 6.53 1.55 -3.91
CA PRO A 109 6.63 0.10 -4.02
C PRO A 109 5.27 -0.54 -4.35
N PRO A 110 5.23 -1.63 -5.13
CA PRO A 110 4.01 -2.44 -5.29
C PRO A 110 3.39 -2.78 -3.94
N GLY A 111 2.08 -2.62 -3.82
CA GLY A 111 1.38 -2.89 -2.58
C GLY A 111 0.03 -2.21 -2.46
N GLY A 112 -0.72 -2.58 -1.44
CA GLY A 112 -2.09 -2.15 -1.28
C GLY A 112 -2.56 -2.04 0.17
N SER A 113 -3.76 -1.51 0.30
CA SER A 113 -4.48 -1.49 1.56
C SER A 113 -4.83 -2.91 1.98
N LEU A 114 -4.75 -3.19 3.28
CA LEU A 114 -5.24 -4.44 3.82
C LEU A 114 -6.78 -4.45 3.82
N GLU A 115 -7.36 -5.61 3.57
CA GLU A 115 -8.79 -5.82 3.41
C GLU A 115 -9.31 -6.88 4.38
N PRO A 116 -10.63 -6.95 4.64
CA PRO A 116 -11.21 -8.04 5.43
C PRO A 116 -10.92 -9.44 4.89
N ALA A 117 -10.69 -9.57 3.57
CA ALA A 117 -10.28 -10.84 2.94
C ALA A 117 -8.87 -11.30 3.36
N ASP A 118 -8.03 -10.38 3.85
CA ASP A 118 -6.70 -10.70 4.37
C ASP A 118 -6.72 -11.23 5.80
N VAL A 119 -7.91 -11.30 6.45
CA VAL A 119 -8.07 -11.80 7.83
C VAL A 119 -8.31 -13.31 7.81
N ASP A 120 -7.46 -14.06 8.50
CA ASP A 120 -7.59 -15.51 8.63
C ASP A 120 -8.72 -15.94 9.57
N ALA A 121 -8.99 -17.25 9.65
CA ALA A 121 -10.03 -17.81 10.51
C ALA A 121 -9.78 -17.61 12.03
N CYS A 122 -8.54 -17.28 12.41
CA CYS A 122 -8.14 -16.98 13.79
C CYS A 122 -8.23 -15.48 14.11
N GLY A 123 -8.57 -14.64 13.13
CA GLY A 123 -8.66 -13.19 13.27
C GLY A 123 -7.35 -12.44 13.09
N ASN A 124 -6.30 -13.12 12.60
CA ASN A 124 -5.02 -12.47 12.30
C ASN A 124 -5.01 -11.92 10.87
N ILE A 125 -4.33 -10.79 10.67
CA ILE A 125 -4.15 -10.23 9.33
C ILE A 125 -2.94 -10.89 8.65
N GLY A 126 -3.17 -11.50 7.50
CA GLY A 126 -2.16 -12.11 6.65
C GLY A 126 -1.37 -11.09 5.83
N VAL A 127 -0.68 -10.14 6.49
CA VAL A 127 0.02 -9.03 5.81
C VAL A 127 1.00 -9.52 4.75
N VAL A 128 1.73 -10.61 5.02
CA VAL A 128 2.68 -11.20 4.06
C VAL A 128 1.95 -11.72 2.83
N ALA A 129 0.84 -12.43 3.02
CA ALA A 129 0.04 -12.95 1.91
C ALA A 129 -0.56 -11.82 1.05
N SER A 130 -1.01 -10.74 1.70
CA SER A 130 -1.47 -9.54 1.00
C SER A 130 -0.37 -8.91 0.16
N ILE A 131 0.83 -8.71 0.71
CA ILE A 131 2.00 -8.17 -0.02
C ILE A 131 2.35 -9.04 -1.23
N GLU A 132 2.33 -10.37 -1.08
CA GLU A 132 2.63 -11.31 -2.17
C GLU A 132 1.55 -11.31 -3.26
N ARG A 133 0.28 -11.12 -2.88
CA ARG A 133 -0.83 -10.98 -3.80
C ARG A 133 -0.68 -9.71 -4.64
N GLU A 134 -0.51 -8.55 -3.98
CA GLU A 134 -0.32 -7.26 -4.64
C GLU A 134 0.91 -7.27 -5.56
N LEU A 135 2.04 -7.81 -5.10
CA LEU A 135 3.24 -7.96 -5.92
C LEU A 135 2.93 -8.69 -7.23
N ARG A 136 2.20 -9.81 -7.14
CA ARG A 136 1.86 -10.61 -8.33
C ARG A 136 0.86 -9.91 -9.23
N GLU A 137 -0.18 -9.31 -8.66
CA GLU A 137 -1.23 -8.62 -9.40
C GLU A 137 -0.68 -7.39 -10.13
N GLU A 138 0.15 -6.58 -9.46
CA GLU A 138 0.69 -5.36 -10.03
C GLU A 138 1.91 -5.58 -10.95
N THR A 139 2.70 -6.64 -10.75
CA THR A 139 3.98 -6.80 -11.46
C THR A 139 4.17 -8.15 -12.17
N GLY A 140 3.33 -9.14 -11.87
CA GLY A 140 3.52 -10.52 -12.32
C GLY A 140 4.62 -11.28 -11.57
N LEU A 141 5.38 -10.63 -10.68
CA LEU A 141 6.46 -11.27 -9.95
C LEU A 141 5.91 -12.22 -8.86
N VAL A 142 6.58 -13.33 -8.67
CA VAL A 142 6.24 -14.33 -7.65
C VAL A 142 7.26 -14.26 -6.50
N ALA A 143 6.81 -13.97 -5.29
CA ALA A 143 7.69 -13.79 -4.14
C ALA A 143 8.58 -15.01 -3.83
N ALA A 144 8.14 -16.23 -4.18
CA ALA A 144 8.92 -17.45 -4.03
C ALA A 144 10.17 -17.51 -4.93
N GLU A 145 10.26 -16.68 -5.98
CA GLU A 145 11.43 -16.55 -6.85
C GLU A 145 12.50 -15.60 -6.29
N ALA A 146 12.17 -14.89 -5.21
CA ALA A 146 13.05 -13.94 -4.56
C ALA A 146 13.67 -14.51 -3.28
N VAL A 147 14.84 -13.97 -2.93
CA VAL A 147 15.39 -14.12 -1.57
C VAL A 147 14.71 -13.10 -0.66
N VAL A 148 14.10 -13.56 0.42
CA VAL A 148 13.54 -12.68 1.46
C VAL A 148 14.69 -12.16 2.34
N GLU A 149 14.96 -10.86 2.29
CA GLU A 149 16.02 -10.24 3.09
C GLU A 149 15.51 -9.72 4.45
N GLY A 150 14.20 -9.64 4.63
CA GLY A 150 13.58 -9.25 5.89
C GLY A 150 12.27 -8.52 5.73
N MET A 151 11.79 -8.03 6.87
CA MET A 151 10.62 -7.15 6.95
C MET A 151 10.97 -5.91 7.75
N LEU A 152 10.31 -4.81 7.43
CA LEU A 152 10.43 -3.56 8.17
C LEU A 152 9.05 -2.91 8.31
N ALA A 153 8.91 -2.06 9.33
CA ALA A 153 7.75 -1.22 9.50
C ALA A 153 8.19 0.25 9.57
N ALA A 154 7.57 1.09 8.77
CA ALA A 154 7.77 2.52 8.79
C ALA A 154 6.53 3.20 9.39
N PHE A 155 6.75 4.07 10.38
CA PHE A 155 5.72 4.88 11.02
C PHE A 155 5.90 6.33 10.56
N ASP A 156 4.96 6.83 9.77
CA ASP A 156 4.95 8.21 9.27
C ASP A 156 3.62 8.88 9.60
N GLY A 157 3.53 9.46 10.78
CA GLY A 157 2.34 10.12 11.27
C GLY A 157 1.09 9.23 11.24
N PRO A 158 0.13 9.51 10.35
CA PRO A 158 -1.11 8.73 10.26
C PRO A 158 -0.94 7.38 9.53
N ARG A 159 0.25 7.06 9.02
CA ARG A 159 0.52 5.90 8.17
C ARG A 159 1.46 4.92 8.84
N VAL A 160 1.19 3.64 8.65
CA VAL A 160 2.08 2.54 8.99
C VAL A 160 2.23 1.66 7.76
N SER A 161 3.43 1.61 7.22
CA SER A 161 3.79 0.76 6.09
C SER A 161 4.54 -0.46 6.59
N ILE A 162 4.14 -1.65 6.15
CA ILE A 162 4.86 -2.89 6.38
C ILE A 162 5.51 -3.30 5.08
N GLY A 163 6.84 -3.22 5.01
CA GLY A 163 7.63 -3.57 3.85
C GLY A 163 8.21 -4.98 3.95
N ARG A 164 8.09 -5.79 2.91
CA ARG A 164 8.80 -7.04 2.75
C ARG A 164 9.90 -6.88 1.71
N VAL A 165 11.16 -7.07 2.11
CA VAL A 165 12.32 -6.90 1.24
C VAL A 165 12.56 -8.18 0.46
N LEU A 166 12.44 -8.10 -0.87
CA LEU A 166 12.48 -9.22 -1.80
C LEU A 166 13.55 -8.97 -2.86
N ARG A 167 14.65 -9.72 -2.81
CA ARG A 167 15.71 -9.64 -3.83
C ARG A 167 15.52 -10.68 -4.90
N PHE A 168 15.26 -10.23 -6.12
CA PHE A 168 15.15 -11.08 -7.30
C PHE A 168 16.52 -11.36 -7.93
N PRO A 169 16.72 -12.52 -8.60
CA PRO A 169 18.01 -12.92 -9.16
C PRO A 169 18.38 -12.19 -10.47
N LEU A 170 17.51 -11.33 -10.98
CA LEU A 170 17.71 -10.60 -12.22
C LEU A 170 18.33 -9.22 -11.97
N PRO A 171 19.22 -8.71 -12.85
CA PRO A 171 19.66 -7.32 -12.82
C PRO A 171 18.49 -6.37 -13.16
N ALA A 172 18.61 -5.11 -12.76
CA ALA A 172 17.51 -4.15 -12.79
C ALA A 172 16.86 -4.01 -14.17
N ASP A 173 17.66 -3.94 -15.24
CA ASP A 173 17.11 -3.71 -16.58
C ASP A 173 16.34 -4.93 -17.11
N GLU A 174 16.76 -6.14 -16.75
CA GLU A 174 16.03 -7.38 -17.08
C GLU A 174 14.76 -7.49 -16.24
N LEU A 175 14.84 -7.17 -14.95
CA LEU A 175 13.68 -7.22 -14.05
C LEU A 175 12.59 -6.23 -14.48
N VAL A 176 12.99 -5.00 -14.84
CA VAL A 176 12.10 -3.99 -15.43
C VAL A 176 11.46 -4.51 -16.72
N ALA A 177 12.25 -5.13 -17.62
CA ALA A 177 11.73 -5.65 -18.89
C ALA A 177 10.69 -6.78 -18.66
N VAL A 178 10.94 -7.68 -17.71
CA VAL A 178 10.00 -8.75 -17.34
C VAL A 178 8.69 -8.17 -16.82
N ILE A 179 8.75 -7.22 -15.90
CA ILE A 179 7.54 -6.57 -15.34
C ILE A 179 6.79 -5.82 -16.44
N MET A 180 7.48 -5.03 -17.26
CA MET A 180 6.83 -4.27 -18.34
C MET A 180 6.14 -5.19 -19.36
N ALA A 181 6.73 -6.34 -19.68
CA ALA A 181 6.11 -7.31 -20.56
C ALA A 181 4.85 -7.93 -19.95
N GLU A 182 4.77 -8.06 -18.62
CA GLU A 182 3.57 -8.50 -17.92
C GLU A 182 2.51 -7.41 -17.90
N LEU A 183 2.88 -6.17 -17.59
CA LEU A 183 1.97 -5.03 -17.62
C LEU A 183 1.31 -4.84 -19.00
N ASP A 184 2.03 -5.10 -20.09
CA ASP A 184 1.50 -4.99 -21.45
C ASP A 184 0.44 -6.08 -21.79
N ARG A 185 0.32 -7.13 -20.96
CA ARG A 185 -0.71 -8.19 -21.10
C ARG A 185 -1.96 -7.90 -20.26
N GLN A 186 -1.86 -7.00 -19.29
CA GLN A 186 -2.96 -6.66 -18.39
C GLN A 186 -3.91 -5.68 -19.07
N GLU A 187 -5.21 -6.00 -19.09
CA GLU A 187 -6.24 -5.10 -19.63
C GLU A 187 -6.52 -3.92 -18.68
N ASP A 188 -6.59 -4.19 -17.36
CA ASP A 188 -6.89 -3.23 -16.29
C ASP A 188 -5.69 -3.02 -15.37
N ARG A 189 -4.54 -2.63 -15.94
CA ARG A 189 -3.31 -2.44 -15.16
C ARG A 189 -3.38 -1.22 -14.24
N GLU A 190 -2.98 -1.40 -13.01
CA GLU A 190 -2.84 -0.31 -12.04
C GLU A 190 -1.54 0.49 -12.23
N LEU A 191 -0.46 -0.17 -12.63
CA LEU A 191 0.81 0.48 -12.89
C LEU A 191 0.92 0.93 -14.36
N GLU A 192 1.31 2.19 -14.57
CA GLU A 192 1.69 2.70 -15.89
C GLU A 192 3.01 2.06 -16.35
N ARG A 193 3.97 2.01 -15.43
CA ARG A 193 5.32 1.44 -15.65
C ARG A 193 6.04 1.21 -14.33
N VAL A 194 7.17 0.50 -14.39
CA VAL A 194 8.11 0.42 -13.27
C VAL A 194 9.42 1.14 -13.59
N ILE A 195 10.13 1.57 -12.55
CA ILE A 195 11.36 2.37 -12.62
C ILE A 195 12.37 1.77 -11.64
N ALA A 196 13.60 1.56 -12.10
CA ALA A 196 14.70 1.16 -11.27
C ALA A 196 15.43 2.39 -10.70
N PHE A 197 15.59 2.43 -9.39
CA PHE A 197 16.32 3.46 -8.64
C PHE A 197 17.63 2.84 -8.11
N ARG A 198 18.77 3.36 -8.56
CA ARG A 198 20.09 2.83 -8.23
C ARG A 198 20.77 3.58 -7.08
N SER A 199 20.22 4.72 -6.68
CA SER A 199 20.73 5.52 -5.57
C SER A 199 19.60 6.21 -4.81
N VAL A 200 19.85 6.54 -3.54
CA VAL A 200 18.89 7.27 -2.69
C VAL A 200 18.59 8.67 -3.29
N SER A 201 19.57 9.31 -3.90
CA SER A 201 19.38 10.63 -4.52
C SER A 201 18.38 10.63 -5.68
N GLU A 202 18.21 9.51 -6.36
CA GLU A 202 17.21 9.39 -7.41
C GLU A 202 15.77 9.35 -6.89
N LEU A 203 15.58 9.05 -5.59
CA LEU A 203 14.28 9.06 -4.91
C LEU A 203 13.81 10.48 -4.54
N ASP A 204 14.71 11.47 -4.58
CA ASP A 204 14.36 12.88 -4.30
C ASP A 204 13.62 13.49 -5.49
N ARG A 205 12.39 13.06 -5.68
CA ARG A 205 11.49 13.51 -6.75
C ARG A 205 10.10 13.73 -6.16
N PRO A 206 9.36 14.78 -6.61
CA PRO A 206 8.04 15.09 -6.07
C PRO A 206 6.99 14.00 -6.32
N GLU A 207 7.19 13.14 -7.33
CA GLU A 207 6.31 12.02 -7.63
C GLU A 207 6.53 10.82 -6.71
N VAL A 208 7.74 10.65 -6.16
CA VAL A 208 8.06 9.57 -5.23
C VAL A 208 7.42 9.88 -3.89
N THR A 209 6.54 8.99 -3.47
CA THR A 209 5.85 9.15 -2.19
C THR A 209 6.73 8.55 -1.09
N ALA A 210 7.05 9.34 -0.08
CA ALA A 210 7.62 8.81 1.15
C ALA A 210 6.55 8.00 1.89
N TYR A 211 6.88 6.75 2.18
CA TYR A 211 6.09 5.87 3.02
C TYR A 211 6.89 5.51 4.26
#